data_23e9eac00fce326660a73a23bd2394d4
#
_entry.id   23e9eac00fce326660a73a23bd2394d4
#
_cell.length_a   1.000
_cell.length_b   1.000
_cell.length_c   1.000
_cell.angle_alpha   90.00
_cell.angle_beta   90.00
_cell.angle_gamma   90.00
#
_symmetry.space_group_name_H-M   'P 1'
#
loop_
_entity.id
_entity.type
_entity.pdbx_description
1 polymer ?
#
loop_
_entity_poly.entity_id
_entity_poly.type
_entity_poly.pdbx_seq_one_letter_code
_entity_poly.pdbx_strand_id
1 'polypeptide(L)'
;MRYFIGDVRDANRLTMAMRGVDYVAHAAALKQVPAAEYNPMECIKTNIHGAENVIQAALLNQVKKVVALSTDKAANPINLYGATKLASDKLFVAANNIAGQDPTRFAVVRYGNVVGSRGSVVPFFQKRIDQGASTLPITHTEMTRFWITLQQGVDFVINNFPRMKGGEIFVPKLPSVRITDLATAMAPQLAQEIIGIRPGEKLHEVMCPSDDSYHTFEFNDFFIIGPTINFNNRNNDFSVTAIGEKGCIVDQGFEYNSRNNSNFLTVAQVKALNEKVVIE
;
A
#
# COMPACT_ATOMS: atom_id res chain seq x y z
N MET A 1 11.21 -2.31 -25.58
CA MET A 1 10.99 -2.73 -24.18
C MET A 1 12.05 -3.77 -23.84
N ARG A 2 12.63 -3.74 -22.61
CA ARG A 2 13.63 -4.73 -22.15
C ARG A 2 13.02 -5.52 -20.99
N TYR A 3 13.15 -6.83 -21.00
CA TYR A 3 12.66 -7.72 -19.97
C TYR A 3 13.82 -8.40 -19.27
N PHE A 4 13.86 -8.31 -17.92
CA PHE A 4 14.89 -8.93 -17.11
C PHE A 4 14.27 -9.92 -16.13
N ILE A 5 14.66 -11.17 -16.21
CA ILE A 5 14.39 -12.14 -15.14
C ILE A 5 15.37 -11.85 -14.01
N GLY A 6 14.89 -11.75 -12.78
CA GLY A 6 15.69 -11.49 -11.60
C GLY A 6 14.87 -11.56 -10.33
N ASP A 7 15.57 -11.41 -9.20
CA ASP A 7 15.00 -11.35 -7.86
C ASP A 7 15.47 -10.05 -7.22
N VAL A 8 14.63 -9.38 -6.45
CA VAL A 8 15.00 -8.14 -5.73
C VAL A 8 16.08 -8.36 -4.67
N ARG A 9 16.32 -9.61 -4.28
CA ARG A 9 17.42 -10.01 -3.39
C ARG A 9 18.81 -10.00 -4.07
N ASP A 10 18.84 -9.92 -5.40
CA ASP A 10 20.06 -9.85 -6.19
C ASP A 10 20.39 -8.40 -6.58
N ALA A 11 21.24 -7.74 -5.76
CA ALA A 11 21.66 -6.36 -5.96
C ALA A 11 22.38 -6.15 -7.30
N ASN A 12 23.20 -7.11 -7.74
CA ASN A 12 23.93 -7.00 -8.99
C ASN A 12 22.98 -7.03 -10.18
N ARG A 13 21.98 -7.91 -10.13
CA ARG A 13 20.94 -8.02 -11.16
C ARG A 13 20.13 -6.74 -11.27
N LEU A 14 19.72 -6.14 -10.14
CA LEU A 14 19.00 -4.87 -10.12
C LEU A 14 19.85 -3.73 -10.69
N THR A 15 21.13 -3.64 -10.31
CA THR A 15 22.05 -2.63 -10.83
C THR A 15 22.19 -2.71 -12.34
N MET A 16 22.29 -3.93 -12.90
CA MET A 16 22.32 -4.11 -14.36
C MET A 16 21.00 -3.72 -15.04
N ALA A 17 19.86 -4.08 -14.43
CA ALA A 17 18.54 -3.83 -14.99
C ALA A 17 18.17 -2.34 -15.01
N MET A 18 18.65 -1.56 -14.03
CA MET A 18 18.36 -0.13 -13.90
C MET A 18 19.23 0.78 -14.77
N ARG A 19 20.16 0.25 -15.55
CA ARG A 19 20.98 1.08 -16.46
C ARG A 19 20.14 1.87 -17.45
N GLY A 20 20.22 3.22 -17.39
CA GLY A 20 19.47 4.14 -18.24
C GLY A 20 17.99 4.22 -17.91
N VAL A 21 17.59 3.88 -16.69
CA VAL A 21 16.21 4.01 -16.19
C VAL A 21 16.06 5.35 -15.45
N ASP A 22 15.03 6.13 -15.80
CA ASP A 22 14.71 7.39 -15.16
C ASP A 22 13.77 7.23 -13.95
N TYR A 23 12.80 6.32 -14.03
CA TYR A 23 11.74 6.13 -13.02
C TYR A 23 11.62 4.65 -12.66
N VAL A 24 11.46 4.38 -11.38
CA VAL A 24 11.28 3.02 -10.85
C VAL A 24 10.01 2.96 -9.99
N ALA A 25 9.10 2.04 -10.31
CA ALA A 25 8.02 1.62 -9.43
C ALA A 25 8.40 0.27 -8.80
N HIS A 26 8.62 0.24 -7.49
CA HIS A 26 8.98 -0.98 -6.76
C HIS A 26 7.74 -1.64 -6.15
N ALA A 27 7.29 -2.75 -6.76
CA ALA A 27 6.10 -3.48 -6.33
C ALA A 27 6.39 -4.89 -5.78
N ALA A 28 7.66 -5.33 -5.79
CA ALA A 28 8.01 -6.68 -5.35
C ALA A 28 7.94 -6.81 -3.82
N ALA A 29 7.19 -7.81 -3.35
CA ALA A 29 7.08 -8.14 -1.92
C ALA A 29 6.50 -9.53 -1.70
N LEU A 30 6.84 -10.16 -0.58
CA LEU A 30 6.08 -11.26 -0.01
C LEU A 30 4.97 -10.68 0.86
N LYS A 31 3.68 -10.90 0.49
CA LYS A 31 2.51 -10.27 1.12
C LYS A 31 1.60 -11.22 1.90
N GLN A 32 1.78 -12.52 1.75
CA GLN A 32 0.93 -13.53 2.38
C GLN A 32 1.27 -13.65 3.86
N VAL A 33 0.38 -13.20 4.76
CA VAL A 33 0.62 -13.15 6.21
C VAL A 33 1.00 -14.52 6.77
N PRO A 34 0.27 -15.63 6.54
CA PRO A 34 0.65 -16.94 7.08
C PRO A 34 2.01 -17.42 6.55
N ALA A 35 2.32 -17.17 5.27
CA ALA A 35 3.60 -17.57 4.69
C ALA A 35 4.76 -16.75 5.26
N ALA A 36 4.55 -15.46 5.54
CA ALA A 36 5.54 -14.59 6.18
C ALA A 36 5.84 -15.02 7.61
N GLU A 37 4.80 -15.30 8.39
CA GLU A 37 4.96 -15.78 9.78
C GLU A 37 5.69 -17.14 9.85
N TYR A 38 5.43 -18.02 8.89
CA TYR A 38 6.08 -19.32 8.82
C TYR A 38 7.53 -19.24 8.29
N ASN A 39 7.84 -18.29 7.40
CA ASN A 39 9.15 -18.10 6.79
C ASN A 39 9.69 -16.67 7.03
N PRO A 40 9.95 -16.29 8.29
CA PRO A 40 10.24 -14.88 8.64
C PRO A 40 11.47 -14.33 7.92
N MET A 41 12.55 -15.10 7.81
CA MET A 41 13.79 -14.62 7.16
C MET A 41 13.61 -14.40 5.66
N GLU A 42 12.81 -15.21 4.97
CA GLU A 42 12.56 -15.01 3.54
C GLU A 42 11.70 -13.75 3.31
N CYS A 43 10.76 -13.47 4.21
CA CYS A 43 9.99 -12.22 4.20
C CYS A 43 10.90 -11.00 4.42
N ILE A 44 11.80 -11.05 5.39
CA ILE A 44 12.78 -9.99 5.69
C ILE A 44 13.72 -9.77 4.50
N LYS A 45 14.32 -10.85 3.96
CA LYS A 45 15.22 -10.75 2.80
C LYS A 45 14.54 -10.12 1.59
N THR A 46 13.29 -10.48 1.31
CA THR A 46 12.56 -9.94 0.15
C THR A 46 12.08 -8.52 0.39
N ASN A 47 11.42 -8.25 1.53
CA ASN A 47 10.73 -6.98 1.75
C ASN A 47 11.67 -5.88 2.28
N ILE A 48 12.70 -6.23 3.07
CA ILE A 48 13.63 -5.28 3.68
C ILE A 48 14.92 -5.22 2.86
N HIS A 49 15.68 -6.33 2.73
CA HIS A 49 16.93 -6.30 1.96
C HIS A 49 16.67 -6.09 0.47
N GLY A 50 15.54 -6.58 -0.07
CA GLY A 50 15.12 -6.25 -1.44
C GLY A 50 14.88 -4.76 -1.63
N ALA A 51 14.27 -4.06 -0.66
CA ALA A 51 14.10 -2.61 -0.69
C ALA A 51 15.47 -1.89 -0.65
N GLU A 52 16.38 -2.31 0.23
CA GLU A 52 17.75 -1.81 0.31
C GLU A 52 18.49 -1.95 -1.04
N ASN A 53 18.41 -3.12 -1.65
CA ASN A 53 19.03 -3.37 -2.96
C ASN A 53 18.46 -2.46 -4.06
N VAL A 54 17.14 -2.22 -4.06
CA VAL A 54 16.50 -1.28 -5.01
C VAL A 54 17.00 0.14 -4.79
N ILE A 55 17.13 0.59 -3.55
CA ILE A 55 17.66 1.91 -3.20
C ILE A 55 19.10 2.04 -3.70
N GLN A 56 19.95 1.09 -3.38
CA GLN A 56 21.38 1.09 -3.80
C GLN A 56 21.50 1.09 -5.34
N ALA A 57 20.76 0.20 -6.02
CA ALA A 57 20.78 0.13 -7.48
C ALA A 57 20.30 1.42 -8.14
N ALA A 58 19.28 2.08 -7.56
CA ALA A 58 18.75 3.35 -8.05
C ALA A 58 19.78 4.49 -7.90
N LEU A 59 20.45 4.58 -6.75
CA LEU A 59 21.51 5.58 -6.51
C LEU A 59 22.68 5.38 -7.45
N LEU A 60 23.18 4.14 -7.59
CA LEU A 60 24.29 3.81 -8.49
C LEU A 60 24.00 4.14 -9.96
N ASN A 61 22.75 4.05 -10.39
CA ASN A 61 22.34 4.34 -11.77
C ASN A 61 21.76 5.75 -11.95
N GLN A 62 21.77 6.60 -10.92
CA GLN A 62 21.24 7.96 -10.94
C GLN A 62 19.77 8.02 -11.42
N VAL A 63 18.97 7.05 -10.98
CA VAL A 63 17.51 7.02 -11.22
C VAL A 63 16.92 8.30 -10.66
N LYS A 64 16.12 9.02 -11.44
CA LYS A 64 15.56 10.32 -11.02
C LYS A 64 14.55 10.17 -9.89
N LYS A 65 13.62 9.21 -10.02
CA LYS A 65 12.56 9.02 -9.02
C LYS A 65 12.23 7.54 -8.81
N VAL A 66 12.05 7.17 -7.56
CA VAL A 66 11.62 5.83 -7.14
C VAL A 66 10.37 5.96 -6.31
N VAL A 67 9.30 5.26 -6.69
CA VAL A 67 8.07 5.11 -5.90
C VAL A 67 7.95 3.67 -5.44
N ALA A 68 7.98 3.44 -4.13
CA ALA A 68 7.79 2.13 -3.54
C ALA A 68 6.33 1.90 -3.14
N LEU A 69 5.78 0.74 -3.49
CA LEU A 69 4.42 0.37 -3.13
C LEU A 69 4.39 -0.21 -1.71
N SER A 70 3.51 0.33 -0.88
CA SER A 70 3.26 -0.08 0.49
C SER A 70 1.80 -0.52 0.69
N THR A 71 1.38 -0.67 1.93
CA THR A 71 0.10 -1.24 2.33
C THR A 71 -0.41 -0.59 3.62
N ASP A 72 -1.72 -0.58 3.82
CA ASP A 72 -2.38 -0.27 5.09
C ASP A 72 -1.85 -1.11 6.28
N LYS A 73 -1.32 -2.31 6.00
CA LYS A 73 -0.75 -3.20 7.02
C LYS A 73 0.60 -2.72 7.57
N ALA A 74 1.25 -1.78 6.88
CA ALA A 74 2.46 -1.11 7.38
C ALA A 74 2.16 -0.04 8.44
N ALA A 75 0.93 0.48 8.50
CA ALA A 75 0.49 1.39 9.55
C ALA A 75 0.08 0.57 10.78
N ASN A 76 0.69 0.80 11.95
CA ASN A 76 0.45 0.06 13.21
C ASN A 76 0.43 -1.48 12.98
N PRO A 77 1.54 -2.08 12.53
CA PRO A 77 1.57 -3.48 12.12
C PRO A 77 1.35 -4.44 13.29
N ILE A 78 0.54 -5.48 13.06
CA ILE A 78 0.29 -6.57 14.02
C ILE A 78 0.75 -7.94 13.50
N ASN A 79 1.42 -7.96 12.35
CA ASN A 79 1.98 -9.18 11.75
C ASN A 79 3.31 -8.85 11.06
N LEU A 80 4.09 -9.90 10.76
CA LEU A 80 5.43 -9.75 10.18
C LEU A 80 5.41 -9.08 8.81
N TYR A 81 4.43 -9.41 7.95
CA TYR A 81 4.30 -8.74 6.66
C TYR A 81 4.19 -7.23 6.83
N GLY A 82 3.28 -6.76 7.69
CA GLY A 82 3.13 -5.33 7.98
C GLY A 82 4.40 -4.71 8.56
N ALA A 83 5.06 -5.39 9.52
CA ALA A 83 6.30 -4.93 10.13
C ALA A 83 7.43 -4.79 9.09
N THR A 84 7.59 -5.76 8.17
CA THR A 84 8.59 -5.68 7.11
C THR A 84 8.28 -4.57 6.10
N LYS A 85 6.99 -4.30 5.81
CA LYS A 85 6.59 -3.20 4.95
C LYS A 85 6.81 -1.85 5.62
N LEU A 86 6.57 -1.72 6.94
CA LEU A 86 6.93 -0.51 7.69
C LEU A 86 8.44 -0.26 7.65
N ALA A 87 9.26 -1.29 7.85
CA ALA A 87 10.72 -1.16 7.74
C ALA A 87 11.13 -0.70 6.32
N SER A 88 10.55 -1.30 5.27
CA SER A 88 10.74 -0.89 3.88
C SER A 88 10.34 0.57 3.65
N ASP A 89 9.18 1.03 4.15
CA ASP A 89 8.74 2.41 4.04
C ASP A 89 9.78 3.37 4.65
N LYS A 90 10.29 3.04 5.85
CA LYS A 90 11.33 3.84 6.53
C LYS A 90 12.65 3.86 5.76
N LEU A 91 13.05 2.75 5.11
CA LEU A 91 14.24 2.71 4.26
C LEU A 91 14.09 3.66 3.05
N PHE A 92 12.98 3.62 2.32
CA PHE A 92 12.74 4.51 1.18
C PHE A 92 12.66 5.99 1.60
N VAL A 93 12.00 6.29 2.71
CA VAL A 93 11.97 7.67 3.26
C VAL A 93 13.38 8.14 3.61
N ALA A 94 14.16 7.33 4.33
CA ALA A 94 15.52 7.65 4.77
C ALA A 94 16.52 7.71 3.59
N ALA A 95 16.27 7.01 2.48
CA ALA A 95 17.14 7.01 1.31
C ALA A 95 17.34 8.41 0.72
N ASN A 96 16.43 9.35 0.94
CA ASN A 96 16.58 10.75 0.54
C ASN A 96 17.71 11.46 1.31
N ASN A 97 18.03 11.02 2.54
CA ASN A 97 19.17 11.51 3.30
C ASN A 97 20.48 10.93 2.74
N ILE A 98 20.46 9.64 2.35
CA ILE A 98 21.63 8.97 1.73
C ILE A 98 21.92 9.59 0.36
N ALA A 99 20.88 9.92 -0.43
CA ALA A 99 21.04 10.56 -1.73
C ALA A 99 21.75 11.93 -1.65
N GLY A 100 21.69 12.62 -0.52
CA GLY A 100 22.41 13.87 -0.32
C GLY A 100 22.14 14.88 -1.43
N GLN A 101 23.15 15.22 -2.24
CA GLN A 101 23.06 16.15 -3.36
C GLN A 101 22.62 15.46 -4.68
N ASP A 102 22.62 14.13 -4.75
CA ASP A 102 22.19 13.41 -5.93
C ASP A 102 20.74 13.75 -6.32
N PRO A 103 20.41 13.70 -7.62
CA PRO A 103 19.05 14.05 -8.08
C PRO A 103 17.99 13.00 -7.72
N THR A 104 18.39 11.79 -7.32
CA THR A 104 17.51 10.67 -7.00
C THR A 104 16.57 11.02 -5.84
N ARG A 105 15.28 10.78 -6.03
CA ARG A 105 14.24 10.98 -5.00
C ARG A 105 13.44 9.71 -4.80
N PHE A 106 13.11 9.45 -3.54
CA PHE A 106 12.36 8.29 -3.11
C PHE A 106 11.07 8.73 -2.41
N ALA A 107 9.97 8.09 -2.76
CA ALA A 107 8.69 8.24 -2.07
C ALA A 107 8.00 6.89 -1.95
N VAL A 108 6.99 6.82 -1.10
CA VAL A 108 6.17 5.63 -0.85
C VAL A 108 4.73 5.93 -1.23
N VAL A 109 4.04 4.94 -1.78
CA VAL A 109 2.58 4.95 -1.97
C VAL A 109 1.99 3.85 -1.09
N ARG A 110 1.10 4.23 -0.18
CA ARG A 110 0.40 3.32 0.72
C ARG A 110 -1.07 3.27 0.35
N TYR A 111 -1.61 2.09 0.05
CA TYR A 111 -3.03 1.89 -0.24
C TYR A 111 -3.56 0.59 0.37
N GLY A 112 -4.90 0.45 0.35
CA GLY A 112 -5.60 -0.66 0.97
C GLY A 112 -5.70 -1.91 0.10
N ASN A 113 -6.82 -2.62 0.23
CA ASN A 113 -7.06 -3.87 -0.48
C ASN A 113 -7.36 -3.63 -1.95
N VAL A 114 -6.53 -4.19 -2.83
CA VAL A 114 -6.79 -4.20 -4.27
C VAL A 114 -7.79 -5.31 -4.59
N VAL A 115 -8.90 -4.92 -5.21
CA VAL A 115 -10.00 -5.83 -5.62
C VAL A 115 -9.46 -6.92 -6.52
N GLY A 116 -9.85 -8.18 -6.26
CA GLY A 116 -9.45 -9.32 -7.08
C GLY A 116 -7.99 -9.75 -6.95
N SER A 117 -7.19 -9.10 -6.09
CA SER A 117 -5.78 -9.47 -5.94
C SER A 117 -5.61 -10.90 -5.42
N ARG A 118 -4.57 -11.60 -5.90
CA ARG A 118 -4.30 -13.00 -5.56
C ARG A 118 -4.26 -13.23 -4.04
N GLY A 119 -5.03 -14.22 -3.58
CA GLY A 119 -5.17 -14.59 -2.17
C GLY A 119 -6.01 -13.62 -1.33
N SER A 120 -6.73 -12.69 -1.96
CA SER A 120 -7.67 -11.79 -1.27
C SER A 120 -9.06 -12.41 -1.13
N VAL A 121 -9.93 -11.70 -0.40
CA VAL A 121 -11.28 -12.17 -0.05
C VAL A 121 -12.18 -12.39 -1.27
N VAL A 122 -12.06 -11.57 -2.32
CA VAL A 122 -12.91 -11.69 -3.52
C VAL A 122 -12.66 -13.00 -4.27
N PRO A 123 -11.43 -13.35 -4.69
CA PRO A 123 -11.16 -14.67 -5.28
C PRO A 123 -11.50 -15.84 -4.34
N PHE A 124 -11.32 -15.65 -3.04
CA PHE A 124 -11.67 -16.67 -2.05
C PHE A 124 -13.17 -16.93 -2.02
N PHE A 125 -14.01 -15.88 -1.96
CA PHE A 125 -15.47 -16.01 -2.00
C PHE A 125 -15.94 -16.59 -3.33
N GLN A 126 -15.40 -16.10 -4.46
CA GLN A 126 -15.73 -16.63 -5.77
C GLN A 126 -15.49 -18.14 -5.88
N LYS A 127 -14.30 -18.58 -5.44
CA LYS A 127 -13.98 -20.02 -5.41
C LYS A 127 -14.97 -20.83 -4.57
N ARG A 128 -15.43 -20.30 -3.43
CA ARG A 128 -16.44 -20.97 -2.57
C ARG A 128 -17.79 -21.05 -3.26
N ILE A 129 -18.20 -19.97 -3.93
CA ILE A 129 -19.46 -19.92 -4.70
C ILE A 129 -19.42 -20.93 -5.82
N ASP A 130 -18.36 -20.96 -6.61
CA ASP A 130 -18.17 -21.90 -7.74
C ASP A 130 -18.16 -23.37 -7.30
N GLN A 131 -17.71 -23.64 -6.07
CA GLN A 131 -17.72 -24.96 -5.44
C GLN A 131 -19.09 -25.35 -4.84
N GLY A 132 -20.11 -24.51 -4.97
CA GLY A 132 -21.47 -24.79 -4.45
C GLY A 132 -21.57 -24.68 -2.92
N ALA A 133 -20.77 -23.82 -2.27
CA ALA A 133 -20.86 -23.62 -0.83
C ALA A 133 -22.25 -23.11 -0.44
N SER A 134 -22.78 -23.59 0.70
CA SER A 134 -24.05 -23.14 1.29
C SER A 134 -23.89 -21.87 2.14
N THR A 135 -22.66 -21.55 2.58
CA THR A 135 -22.34 -20.37 3.40
C THR A 135 -21.07 -19.69 2.92
N LEU A 136 -20.93 -18.38 3.21
CA LEU A 136 -19.69 -17.65 3.08
C LEU A 136 -19.10 -17.37 4.47
N PRO A 137 -17.82 -17.73 4.71
CA PRO A 137 -17.17 -17.51 6.00
C PRO A 137 -16.80 -16.02 6.16
N ILE A 138 -17.34 -15.40 7.20
CA ILE A 138 -17.08 -14.02 7.60
C ILE A 138 -16.24 -14.01 8.87
N THR A 139 -15.13 -13.30 8.85
CA THR A 139 -14.22 -13.24 10.01
C THR A 139 -14.86 -12.50 11.18
N HIS A 140 -15.55 -11.38 10.93
CA HIS A 140 -16.27 -10.59 11.93
C HIS A 140 -17.28 -9.66 11.25
N THR A 141 -18.43 -9.44 11.87
CA THR A 141 -19.52 -8.62 11.32
C THR A 141 -19.16 -7.15 11.11
N GLU A 142 -18.32 -6.59 11.99
CA GLU A 142 -17.90 -5.18 11.91
C GLU A 142 -16.61 -4.98 11.10
N MET A 143 -16.05 -6.03 10.50
CA MET A 143 -14.78 -5.92 9.77
C MET A 143 -14.93 -5.02 8.55
N THR A 144 -14.01 -4.03 8.46
CA THR A 144 -13.95 -3.09 7.34
C THR A 144 -12.59 -3.09 6.64
N ARG A 145 -12.59 -2.76 5.36
CA ARG A 145 -11.38 -2.63 4.54
C ARG A 145 -11.49 -1.41 3.64
N PHE A 146 -10.36 -0.77 3.34
CA PHE A 146 -10.26 0.17 2.23
C PHE A 146 -10.28 -0.58 0.90
N TRP A 147 -10.93 -0.01 -0.11
CA TRP A 147 -11.22 -0.70 -1.36
C TRP A 147 -10.73 0.10 -2.56
N ILE A 148 -9.87 -0.50 -3.39
CA ILE A 148 -9.29 0.13 -4.57
C ILE A 148 -9.23 -0.87 -5.73
N THR A 149 -9.49 -0.43 -6.97
CA THR A 149 -9.25 -1.25 -8.16
C THR A 149 -7.76 -1.26 -8.53
N LEU A 150 -7.32 -2.26 -9.28
CA LEU A 150 -5.94 -2.31 -9.77
C LEU A 150 -5.59 -1.05 -10.58
N GLN A 151 -6.49 -0.63 -11.50
CA GLN A 151 -6.26 0.55 -12.33
C GLN A 151 -6.11 1.83 -11.50
N GLN A 152 -7.00 2.05 -10.51
CA GLN A 152 -6.87 3.19 -9.60
C GLN A 152 -5.54 3.17 -8.83
N GLY A 153 -5.08 1.99 -8.40
CA GLY A 153 -3.79 1.83 -7.75
C GLY A 153 -2.62 2.19 -8.67
N VAL A 154 -2.66 1.73 -9.92
CA VAL A 154 -1.66 2.05 -10.96
C VAL A 154 -1.65 3.54 -11.25
N ASP A 155 -2.80 4.14 -11.50
CA ASP A 155 -2.93 5.57 -11.79
C ASP A 155 -2.41 6.42 -10.62
N PHE A 156 -2.73 6.02 -9.38
CA PHE A 156 -2.22 6.71 -8.21
C PHE A 156 -0.70 6.65 -8.10
N VAL A 157 -0.07 5.49 -8.37
CA VAL A 157 1.40 5.37 -8.41
C VAL A 157 2.00 6.27 -9.49
N ILE A 158 1.46 6.25 -10.70
CA ILE A 158 1.97 7.03 -11.83
C ILE A 158 1.85 8.54 -11.55
N ASN A 159 0.69 8.98 -11.02
CA ASN A 159 0.42 10.39 -10.73
C ASN A 159 1.29 10.94 -9.58
N ASN A 160 1.87 10.10 -8.74
CA ASN A 160 2.75 10.55 -7.67
C ASN A 160 4.20 10.77 -8.12
N PHE A 161 4.63 10.28 -9.28
CA PHE A 161 5.95 10.63 -9.81
C PHE A 161 6.15 12.15 -10.04
N PRO A 162 5.24 12.90 -10.71
CA PRO A 162 5.38 14.33 -10.80
C PRO A 162 5.21 15.07 -9.45
N ARG A 163 4.38 14.56 -8.53
CA ARG A 163 4.06 15.18 -7.25
C ARG A 163 5.19 15.15 -6.22
N MET A 164 6.00 14.07 -6.23
CA MET A 164 6.99 13.81 -5.17
C MET A 164 8.16 14.79 -5.17
N LYS A 165 8.57 15.19 -3.98
CA LYS A 165 9.79 15.94 -3.66
C LYS A 165 10.88 15.06 -3.03
N GLY A 166 10.48 13.92 -2.45
CA GLY A 166 11.30 12.92 -1.77
C GLY A 166 11.04 12.89 -0.26
N GLY A 167 10.73 11.69 0.24
CA GLY A 167 10.44 11.43 1.66
C GLY A 167 8.95 11.29 1.99
N GLU A 168 8.07 11.55 1.05
CA GLU A 168 6.63 11.46 1.25
C GLU A 168 6.15 10.01 1.28
N ILE A 169 5.13 9.75 2.12
CA ILE A 169 4.23 8.60 1.99
C ILE A 169 2.89 9.14 1.51
N PHE A 170 2.56 8.87 0.26
CA PHE A 170 1.28 9.24 -0.34
C PHE A 170 0.21 8.21 0.01
N VAL A 171 -0.95 8.67 0.45
CA VAL A 171 -2.08 7.84 0.88
C VAL A 171 -3.34 8.31 0.16
N PRO A 172 -3.93 7.51 -0.76
CA PRO A 172 -5.14 7.92 -1.45
C PRO A 172 -6.35 7.94 -0.50
N LYS A 173 -7.30 8.85 -0.74
CA LYS A 173 -8.62 8.79 -0.11
C LYS A 173 -9.44 7.72 -0.83
N LEU A 174 -9.71 6.62 -0.14
CA LEU A 174 -10.40 5.45 -0.69
C LEU A 174 -11.74 5.23 0.02
N PRO A 175 -12.73 4.64 -0.65
CA PRO A 175 -13.91 4.16 0.02
C PRO A 175 -13.59 2.96 0.92
N SER A 176 -14.43 2.78 1.94
CA SER A 176 -14.44 1.59 2.78
C SER A 176 -15.57 0.63 2.40
N VAL A 177 -15.38 -0.65 2.69
CA VAL A 177 -16.39 -1.70 2.53
C VAL A 177 -16.46 -2.53 3.82
N ARG A 178 -17.69 -2.92 4.22
CA ARG A 178 -17.88 -3.96 5.22
C ARG A 178 -17.75 -5.32 4.54
N ILE A 179 -17.11 -6.27 5.20
CA ILE A 179 -16.94 -7.61 4.61
C ILE A 179 -18.29 -8.33 4.48
N THR A 180 -19.25 -8.03 5.35
CA THR A 180 -20.65 -8.49 5.25
C THR A 180 -21.34 -7.96 3.99
N ASP A 181 -21.13 -6.68 3.65
CA ASP A 181 -21.73 -6.07 2.45
C ASP A 181 -21.08 -6.64 1.17
N LEU A 182 -19.76 -6.94 1.22
CA LEU A 182 -19.07 -7.63 0.14
C LEU A 182 -19.65 -9.03 -0.10
N ALA A 183 -19.86 -9.81 0.97
CA ALA A 183 -20.44 -11.14 0.88
C ALA A 183 -21.86 -11.09 0.29
N THR A 184 -22.69 -10.14 0.75
CA THR A 184 -24.04 -9.90 0.20
C THR A 184 -24.00 -9.49 -1.27
N ALA A 185 -23.03 -8.64 -1.67
CA ALA A 185 -22.90 -8.21 -3.06
C ALA A 185 -22.52 -9.36 -4.01
N MET A 186 -21.70 -10.32 -3.52
CA MET A 186 -21.25 -11.46 -4.33
C MET A 186 -22.23 -12.63 -4.36
N ALA A 187 -22.91 -12.91 -3.24
CA ALA A 187 -23.83 -14.04 -3.13
C ALA A 187 -24.96 -13.76 -2.12
N PRO A 188 -25.96 -12.95 -2.50
CA PRO A 188 -27.05 -12.55 -1.59
C PRO A 188 -27.90 -13.72 -1.10
N GLN A 189 -27.88 -14.85 -1.80
CA GLN A 189 -28.61 -16.07 -1.46
C GLN A 189 -27.89 -16.96 -0.44
N LEU A 190 -26.60 -16.73 -0.16
CA LEU A 190 -25.83 -17.55 0.78
C LEU A 190 -25.86 -16.97 2.18
N ALA A 191 -25.99 -17.82 3.17
CA ALA A 191 -25.87 -17.40 4.57
C ALA A 191 -24.42 -17.02 4.89
N GLN A 192 -24.24 -16.06 5.80
CA GLN A 192 -22.95 -15.63 6.29
C GLN A 192 -22.63 -16.37 7.61
N GLU A 193 -21.53 -17.09 7.65
CA GLU A 193 -21.06 -17.84 8.81
C GLU A 193 -19.90 -17.11 9.48
N ILE A 194 -20.05 -16.73 10.75
CA ILE A 194 -19.01 -16.04 11.51
C ILE A 194 -17.99 -17.03 12.02
N ILE A 195 -16.74 -16.97 11.50
CA ILE A 195 -15.66 -17.91 11.82
C ILE A 195 -14.63 -17.38 12.83
N GLY A 196 -14.72 -16.11 13.24
CA GLY A 196 -13.76 -15.47 14.15
C GLY A 196 -12.59 -14.81 13.43
N ILE A 197 -11.91 -13.88 14.11
CA ILE A 197 -10.76 -13.14 13.59
C ILE A 197 -9.54 -14.08 13.52
N ARG A 198 -8.86 -14.07 12.38
CA ARG A 198 -7.65 -14.86 12.18
C ARG A 198 -6.44 -14.20 12.86
N PRO A 199 -5.45 -14.96 13.34
CA PRO A 199 -4.21 -14.40 13.87
C PRO A 199 -3.54 -13.43 12.88
N GLY A 200 -3.12 -12.28 13.38
CA GLY A 200 -2.48 -11.24 12.56
C GLY A 200 -3.41 -10.45 11.64
N GLU A 201 -4.74 -10.56 11.82
CA GLU A 201 -5.73 -9.83 11.04
C GLU A 201 -6.40 -8.74 11.88
N LYS A 202 -6.41 -7.50 11.38
CA LYS A 202 -7.07 -6.36 12.04
C LYS A 202 -8.57 -6.37 11.76
N LEU A 203 -9.36 -5.89 12.73
CA LEU A 203 -10.77 -5.62 12.53
C LEU A 203 -10.99 -4.48 11.52
N HIS A 204 -10.24 -3.39 11.70
CA HIS A 204 -10.23 -2.23 10.82
C HIS A 204 -8.80 -1.92 10.40
N GLU A 205 -8.62 -1.38 9.19
CA GLU A 205 -7.31 -0.97 8.69
C GLU A 205 -7.07 0.53 8.89
N VAL A 206 -5.83 0.89 9.15
CA VAL A 206 -5.37 2.28 9.29
C VAL A 206 -4.42 2.59 8.15
N MET A 207 -4.53 3.76 7.53
CA MET A 207 -3.58 4.24 6.52
C MET A 207 -2.77 5.45 6.98
N CYS A 208 -3.38 6.39 7.74
CA CYS A 208 -2.65 7.45 8.43
C CYS A 208 -2.86 7.24 9.94
N PRO A 209 -1.87 6.74 10.67
CA PRO A 209 -1.92 6.62 12.14
C PRO A 209 -2.07 7.98 12.83
N SER A 210 -2.72 8.02 13.99
CA SER A 210 -2.88 9.24 14.79
C SER A 210 -1.54 9.84 15.23
N ASP A 211 -0.53 9.00 15.47
CA ASP A 211 0.81 9.45 15.85
C ASP A 211 1.55 10.17 14.71
N ASP A 212 1.17 9.90 13.45
CA ASP A 212 1.71 10.59 12.27
C ASP A 212 0.97 11.91 11.96
N SER A 213 -0.09 12.28 12.69
CA SER A 213 -0.91 13.48 12.45
C SER A 213 -0.11 14.78 12.39
N TYR A 214 0.95 14.90 13.19
CA TYR A 214 1.85 16.07 13.22
C TYR A 214 2.61 16.31 11.90
N HIS A 215 2.66 15.32 11.02
CA HIS A 215 3.35 15.36 9.73
C HIS A 215 2.43 14.97 8.57
N THR A 216 1.12 14.86 8.83
CA THR A 216 0.13 14.48 7.81
C THR A 216 -0.55 15.71 7.25
N PHE A 217 -0.53 15.82 5.93
CA PHE A 217 -1.19 16.89 5.18
C PHE A 217 -2.33 16.31 4.35
N GLU A 218 -3.49 16.94 4.43
CA GLU A 218 -4.67 16.58 3.66
C GLU A 218 -4.74 17.39 2.37
N PHE A 219 -4.82 16.70 1.24
CA PHE A 219 -5.11 17.22 -0.09
C PHE A 219 -6.52 16.83 -0.52
N ASN A 220 -6.93 17.25 -1.72
CA ASN A 220 -8.27 16.93 -2.23
C ASN A 220 -8.54 15.41 -2.26
N ASP A 221 -7.67 14.64 -2.93
CA ASP A 221 -7.89 13.22 -3.21
C ASP A 221 -6.92 12.27 -2.48
N PHE A 222 -6.00 12.82 -1.67
CA PHE A 222 -4.98 12.04 -0.97
C PHE A 222 -4.47 12.75 0.29
N PHE A 223 -3.71 12.02 1.10
CA PHE A 223 -2.89 12.56 2.17
C PHE A 223 -1.41 12.38 1.85
N ILE A 224 -0.58 13.23 2.41
CA ILE A 224 0.88 13.06 2.47
C ILE A 224 1.27 12.93 3.94
N ILE A 225 1.97 11.85 4.29
CA ILE A 225 2.70 11.75 5.54
C ILE A 225 4.14 12.13 5.23
N GLY A 226 4.59 13.26 5.78
CA GLY A 226 5.97 13.72 5.65
C GLY A 226 6.95 12.93 6.51
N PRO A 227 8.27 13.01 6.25
CA PRO A 227 9.28 12.37 7.07
C PRO A 227 9.32 12.97 8.47
N THR A 228 9.39 12.10 9.48
CA THR A 228 9.50 12.51 10.90
C THR A 228 10.84 13.23 11.18
N ILE A 229 11.89 12.88 10.46
CA ILE A 229 13.24 13.44 10.60
C ILE A 229 13.73 13.89 9.23
N ASN A 230 14.12 15.14 9.12
CA ASN A 230 14.72 15.72 7.93
C ASN A 230 16.10 16.30 8.30
N PHE A 231 17.16 15.56 7.97
CA PHE A 231 18.55 15.97 8.25
C PHE A 231 19.15 16.88 7.18
N ASN A 232 18.56 16.91 5.99
CA ASN A 232 19.01 17.78 4.94
C ASN A 232 18.35 19.15 5.13
N ASN A 233 19.14 20.24 5.06
CA ASN A 233 18.64 21.63 5.06
C ASN A 233 17.69 21.98 3.89
N ARG A 234 17.10 20.97 3.26
CA ARG A 234 16.01 21.11 2.31
C ARG A 234 14.74 21.35 3.11
N ASN A 235 14.37 22.61 3.23
CA ASN A 235 13.08 23.02 3.80
C ASN A 235 11.96 22.55 2.84
N ASN A 236 11.71 21.23 2.80
CA ASN A 236 10.62 20.68 2.01
C ASN A 236 9.32 20.95 2.78
N ASP A 237 8.60 21.95 2.31
CA ASP A 237 7.22 22.15 2.71
C ASP A 237 6.33 21.08 2.05
N PHE A 238 5.90 20.10 2.83
CA PHE A 238 5.03 19.01 2.35
C PHE A 238 3.55 19.40 2.27
N SER A 239 3.19 20.63 2.65
CA SER A 239 1.85 21.19 2.39
C SER A 239 1.64 21.54 0.91
N VAL A 240 2.70 21.51 0.10
CA VAL A 240 2.63 21.79 -1.34
C VAL A 240 3.37 20.69 -2.10
N THR A 241 2.75 20.07 -3.11
CA THR A 241 3.41 19.08 -3.98
C THR A 241 4.41 19.74 -4.95
N ALA A 242 5.27 18.94 -5.59
CA ALA A 242 6.21 19.47 -6.60
C ALA A 242 5.52 20.09 -7.83
N ILE A 243 4.24 19.79 -8.08
CA ILE A 243 3.43 20.38 -9.16
C ILE A 243 2.50 21.51 -8.67
N GLY A 244 2.63 21.93 -7.40
CA GLY A 244 1.92 23.10 -6.87
C GLY A 244 0.54 22.81 -6.27
N GLU A 245 0.11 21.54 -6.13
CA GLU A 245 -1.11 21.23 -5.38
C GLU A 245 -0.90 21.58 -3.91
N LYS A 246 -1.93 22.16 -3.26
CA LYS A 246 -1.87 22.63 -1.88
C LYS A 246 -2.71 21.74 -0.98
N GLY A 247 -2.14 21.37 0.17
CA GLY A 247 -2.80 20.66 1.27
C GLY A 247 -2.69 21.43 2.57
N CYS A 248 -3.46 21.02 3.56
CA CYS A 248 -3.44 21.56 4.91
C CYS A 248 -3.01 20.48 5.90
N ILE A 249 -2.29 20.87 6.95
CA ILE A 249 -2.00 19.92 8.05
C ILE A 249 -3.33 19.47 8.68
N VAL A 250 -3.42 18.19 9.00
CA VAL A 250 -4.60 17.64 9.67
C VAL A 250 -4.62 18.01 11.16
N ASP A 251 -5.77 17.88 11.80
CA ASP A 251 -5.89 18.10 13.25
C ASP A 251 -5.03 17.09 14.03
N GLN A 252 -4.52 17.52 15.17
CA GLN A 252 -3.77 16.65 16.06
C GLN A 252 -4.61 15.46 16.51
N GLY A 253 -4.04 14.26 16.40
CA GLY A 253 -4.74 13.00 16.68
C GLY A 253 -5.65 12.51 15.55
N PHE A 254 -5.64 13.16 14.40
CA PHE A 254 -6.34 12.66 13.20
C PHE A 254 -5.85 11.28 12.84
N GLU A 255 -6.79 10.38 12.58
CA GLU A 255 -6.53 9.04 12.08
C GLU A 255 -7.38 8.76 10.84
N TYR A 256 -6.74 8.34 9.76
CA TYR A 256 -7.45 7.85 8.57
C TYR A 256 -7.55 6.33 8.61
N ASN A 257 -8.73 5.83 9.01
CA ASN A 257 -9.00 4.41 9.17
C ASN A 257 -10.28 3.97 8.44
N SER A 258 -10.39 2.67 8.17
CA SER A 258 -11.52 2.11 7.41
C SER A 258 -12.84 2.06 8.19
N ARG A 259 -12.83 2.22 9.53
CA ARG A 259 -14.02 2.22 10.38
C ARG A 259 -14.76 3.55 10.32
N ASN A 260 -14.02 4.65 10.48
CA ASN A 260 -14.56 6.00 10.62
C ASN A 260 -14.54 6.79 9.31
N ASN A 261 -14.28 6.12 8.19
CA ASN A 261 -14.28 6.72 6.87
C ASN A 261 -15.69 7.22 6.52
N SER A 262 -15.79 8.45 6.03
CA SER A 262 -17.07 9.04 5.60
C SER A 262 -17.60 8.43 4.29
N ASN A 263 -16.76 7.77 3.52
CA ASN A 263 -17.10 7.17 2.23
C ASN A 263 -17.16 5.64 2.35
N PHE A 264 -18.39 5.09 2.56
CA PHE A 264 -18.65 3.67 2.53
C PHE A 264 -19.37 3.27 1.23
N LEU A 265 -18.90 2.18 0.60
CA LEU A 265 -19.58 1.59 -0.54
C LEU A 265 -20.84 0.85 -0.09
N THR A 266 -21.94 1.12 -0.78
CA THR A 266 -23.16 0.32 -0.66
C THR A 266 -23.01 -1.03 -1.35
N VAL A 267 -23.83 -2.03 -1.02
CA VAL A 267 -23.84 -3.36 -1.65
C VAL A 267 -23.91 -3.26 -3.18
N ALA A 268 -24.76 -2.35 -3.71
CA ALA A 268 -24.89 -2.13 -5.16
C ALA A 268 -23.58 -1.59 -5.78
N GLN A 269 -22.90 -0.66 -5.11
CA GLN A 269 -21.63 -0.10 -5.58
C GLN A 269 -20.50 -1.15 -5.53
N VAL A 270 -20.46 -1.97 -4.47
CA VAL A 270 -19.50 -3.08 -4.36
C VAL A 270 -19.72 -4.06 -5.50
N LYS A 271 -20.95 -4.45 -5.79
CA LYS A 271 -21.30 -5.33 -6.90
C LYS A 271 -20.82 -4.77 -8.23
N ALA A 272 -21.19 -3.52 -8.55
CA ALA A 272 -20.81 -2.85 -9.79
C ALA A 272 -19.28 -2.70 -9.95
N LEU A 273 -18.56 -2.57 -8.84
CA LEU A 273 -17.10 -2.44 -8.83
C LEU A 273 -16.42 -3.79 -9.07
N ASN A 274 -16.95 -4.87 -8.47
CA ASN A 274 -16.43 -6.22 -8.66
C ASN A 274 -16.69 -6.76 -10.08
N GLU A 275 -17.83 -6.41 -10.70
CA GLU A 275 -18.15 -6.79 -12.09
C GLU A 275 -17.19 -6.16 -13.12
N LYS A 276 -16.59 -5.01 -12.81
CA LYS A 276 -15.58 -4.36 -13.67
C LYS A 276 -14.19 -4.97 -13.54
N VAL A 277 -13.94 -5.74 -12.49
CA VAL A 277 -12.66 -6.38 -12.26
C VAL A 277 -12.75 -7.79 -12.84
N VAL A 278 -12.10 -8.00 -13.99
CA VAL A 278 -11.88 -9.35 -14.52
C VAL A 278 -10.99 -10.09 -13.52
N ILE A 279 -11.53 -11.10 -12.87
CA ILE A 279 -10.76 -11.98 -11.99
C ILE A 279 -9.94 -12.92 -12.90
N GLU A 280 -8.67 -12.55 -13.12
CA GLU A 280 -7.70 -13.40 -13.81
C GLU A 280 -7.26 -14.59 -12.95
#